data_cdf6ad9c097aa1b1cff11a77f8485d8b
#
_entry.id   cdf6ad9c097aa1b1cff11a77f8485d8b
#
_cell.length_a   1.000
_cell.length_b   1.000
_cell.length_c   1.000
_cell.angle_alpha   90.00
_cell.angle_beta   90.00
_cell.angle_gamma   90.00
#
_symmetry.space_group_name_H-M   'P 1'
#
loop_
_entity.id
_entity.type
_entity.pdbx_description
1 polymer ?
#
loop_
_entity_poly.entity_id
_entity_poly.type
_entity_poly.pdbx_seq_one_letter_code
_entity_poly.pdbx_strand_id
1 'polypeptide(L)'
;MREILFNAKRKDIGEWVEGFVFEFKGEFYIMEMTQTFMTAYYSEESVVDFNMRAIEIDPDTLCQYTGLNDKNGMKIWENDILKCGVNSVVVWNKKYASWCLRKKRWLYDQFFGDSVEPEDVEVVGNTFDNPELLEVR
;
A
#
# COMPACT_ATOMS: atom_id res chain seq x y z
N MET A 1 11.05 -13.46 -5.11
CA MET A 1 10.29 -12.48 -5.94
C MET A 1 9.58 -11.50 -5.03
N ARG A 2 9.64 -10.21 -5.37
CA ARG A 2 8.94 -9.18 -4.61
C ARG A 2 7.44 -9.23 -4.91
N GLU A 3 6.61 -9.24 -3.88
CA GLU A 3 5.16 -9.16 -4.04
C GLU A 3 4.75 -7.75 -4.48
N ILE A 4 3.99 -7.65 -5.56
CA ILE A 4 3.47 -6.38 -6.05
C ILE A 4 1.98 -6.35 -5.76
N LEU A 5 1.58 -5.45 -4.86
CA LEU A 5 0.22 -5.37 -4.34
C LEU A 5 -0.15 -3.91 -4.10
N PHE A 6 -1.42 -3.58 -4.30
CA PHE A 6 -1.95 -2.24 -4.10
C PHE A 6 -3.15 -2.27 -3.17
N ASN A 7 -3.40 -1.18 -2.47
CA ASN A 7 -4.67 -0.93 -1.81
C ASN A 7 -5.18 0.47 -2.16
N ALA A 8 -6.49 0.65 -2.03
CA ALA A 8 -7.16 1.93 -2.24
C ALA A 8 -8.53 1.89 -1.59
N LYS A 9 -9.15 3.05 -1.44
CA LYS A 9 -10.54 3.12 -0.97
C LYS A 9 -11.49 2.90 -2.14
N ARG A 10 -12.53 2.10 -1.91
CA ARG A 10 -13.64 1.91 -2.84
C ARG A 10 -14.34 3.24 -3.05
N LYS A 11 -14.65 3.56 -4.28
CA LYS A 11 -15.31 4.81 -4.64
C LYS A 11 -16.74 4.89 -4.09
N ASP A 12 -17.43 3.75 -3.96
CA ASP A 12 -18.82 3.69 -3.50
C ASP A 12 -19.00 3.87 -1.99
N ILE A 13 -18.23 3.14 -1.17
CA ILE A 13 -18.42 3.09 0.29
C ILE A 13 -17.20 3.52 1.11
N GLY A 14 -16.08 3.83 0.45
CA GLY A 14 -14.88 4.31 1.12
C GLY A 14 -14.09 3.28 1.94
N GLU A 15 -14.42 2.01 1.84
CA GLU A 15 -13.67 0.93 2.51
C GLU A 15 -12.40 0.60 1.73
N TRP A 16 -11.35 0.20 2.45
CA TRP A 16 -10.11 -0.26 1.85
C TRP A 16 -10.28 -1.62 1.17
N VAL A 17 -9.68 -1.74 0.00
CA VAL A 17 -9.61 -2.99 -0.77
C VAL A 17 -8.20 -3.18 -1.28
N GLU A 18 -7.69 -4.43 -1.26
CA GLU A 18 -6.35 -4.73 -1.76
C GLU A 18 -6.39 -5.76 -2.89
N GLY A 19 -5.44 -5.64 -3.81
CA GLY A 19 -5.30 -6.51 -4.97
C GLY A 19 -4.45 -5.88 -6.06
N PHE A 20 -4.69 -6.28 -7.28
CA PHE A 20 -4.01 -5.72 -8.45
C PHE A 20 -4.81 -4.54 -9.00
N VAL A 21 -4.11 -3.48 -9.38
CA VAL A 21 -4.72 -2.28 -9.95
C VAL A 21 -4.62 -2.29 -11.48
N PHE A 22 -5.68 -1.81 -12.12
CA PHE A 22 -5.66 -1.54 -13.56
C PHE A 22 -6.56 -0.35 -13.90
N GLU A 23 -6.29 0.25 -15.05
CA GLU A 23 -7.10 1.33 -15.62
C GLU A 23 -7.92 0.80 -16.78
N PHE A 24 -9.21 1.17 -16.82
CA PHE A 24 -10.09 0.82 -17.91
C PHE A 24 -11.02 2.00 -18.21
N LYS A 25 -10.97 2.51 -19.43
CA LYS A 25 -11.78 3.66 -19.90
C LYS A 25 -11.69 4.88 -18.98
N GLY A 26 -10.49 5.16 -18.50
CA GLY A 26 -10.22 6.32 -17.64
C GLY A 26 -10.53 6.15 -16.16
N GLU A 27 -11.09 5.02 -15.77
CA GLU A 27 -11.38 4.71 -14.37
C GLU A 27 -10.40 3.67 -13.84
N PHE A 28 -10.15 3.70 -12.52
CA PHE A 28 -9.23 2.78 -11.85
C PHE A 28 -9.98 1.75 -11.05
N TYR A 29 -9.48 0.52 -11.12
CA TYR A 29 -10.10 -0.65 -10.48
C TYR A 29 -9.06 -1.47 -9.75
N ILE A 30 -9.48 -2.11 -8.65
CA ILE A 30 -8.71 -3.17 -8.01
C ILE A 30 -9.41 -4.50 -8.25
N MET A 31 -8.65 -5.48 -8.72
CA MET A 31 -9.09 -6.87 -8.77
C MET A 31 -8.84 -7.49 -7.40
N GLU A 32 -9.93 -7.78 -6.68
CA GLU A 32 -9.88 -8.35 -5.35
C GLU A 32 -9.48 -9.82 -5.42
N MET A 33 -8.39 -10.18 -4.73
CA MET A 33 -7.83 -11.52 -4.74
C MET A 33 -8.37 -12.35 -3.57
N THR A 34 -9.67 -12.58 -3.53
CA THR A 34 -10.26 -13.49 -2.57
C THR A 34 -10.66 -14.79 -3.26
N GLN A 35 -10.43 -15.93 -2.61
CA GLN A 35 -10.79 -17.24 -3.15
C GLN A 35 -12.27 -17.36 -3.49
N THR A 36 -13.12 -16.61 -2.81
CA THR A 36 -14.57 -16.61 -3.02
C THR A 36 -14.98 -16.09 -4.39
N PHE A 37 -14.16 -15.22 -5.00
CA PHE A 37 -14.46 -14.58 -6.28
C PHE A 37 -13.56 -15.04 -7.43
N MET A 38 -12.66 -15.99 -7.17
CA MET A 38 -11.75 -16.50 -8.18
C MET A 38 -12.20 -17.87 -8.69
N THR A 39 -12.43 -17.97 -9.99
CA THR A 39 -12.58 -19.24 -10.70
C THR A 39 -11.48 -19.32 -11.74
N ALA A 40 -10.63 -20.33 -11.65
CA ALA A 40 -9.51 -20.52 -12.57
C ALA A 40 -9.87 -21.60 -13.59
N TYR A 41 -9.59 -21.31 -14.88
CA TYR A 41 -9.76 -22.24 -15.99
C TYR A 41 -8.40 -22.49 -16.63
N TYR A 42 -8.04 -23.77 -16.83
CA TYR A 42 -6.79 -24.15 -17.44
C TYR A 42 -7.01 -24.44 -18.92
N SER A 43 -6.13 -23.95 -19.78
CA SER A 43 -6.07 -24.25 -21.20
C SER A 43 -4.78 -25.00 -21.53
N GLU A 44 -4.74 -25.66 -22.71
CA GLU A 44 -3.56 -26.36 -23.21
C GLU A 44 -2.41 -25.42 -23.60
N GLU A 45 -2.67 -24.10 -23.67
CA GLU A 45 -1.72 -23.07 -24.11
C GLU A 45 -0.92 -22.43 -22.98
N SER A 46 -0.89 -23.04 -21.78
CA SER A 46 -0.27 -22.47 -20.59
C SER A 46 -0.91 -21.15 -20.15
N VAL A 47 -2.18 -20.98 -20.44
CA VAL A 47 -2.99 -19.83 -20.05
C VAL A 47 -3.94 -20.24 -18.95
N VAL A 48 -4.05 -19.37 -17.94
CA VAL A 48 -5.04 -19.54 -16.86
C VAL A 48 -6.03 -18.39 -16.95
N ASP A 49 -7.28 -18.72 -17.18
CA ASP A 49 -8.35 -17.73 -17.20
C ASP A 49 -8.97 -17.61 -15.82
N PHE A 50 -9.23 -16.36 -15.40
CA PHE A 50 -9.84 -16.07 -14.10
C PHE A 50 -11.12 -15.27 -14.27
N ASN A 51 -12.15 -15.64 -13.53
CA ASN A 51 -13.27 -14.75 -13.22
C ASN A 51 -12.95 -13.99 -11.97
N MET A 52 -12.76 -12.67 -12.10
CA MET A 52 -12.40 -11.81 -10.99
C MET A 52 -13.34 -10.62 -10.90
N ARG A 53 -13.60 -10.19 -9.68
CA ARG A 53 -14.39 -9.00 -9.43
C ARG A 53 -13.48 -7.77 -9.44
N ALA A 54 -13.82 -6.80 -10.29
CA ALA A 54 -13.14 -5.52 -10.36
C ALA A 54 -13.95 -4.50 -9.56
N ILE A 55 -13.30 -3.83 -8.63
CA ILE A 55 -13.92 -2.83 -7.75
C ILE A 55 -13.37 -1.46 -8.11
N GLU A 56 -14.27 -0.53 -8.47
CA GLU A 56 -13.85 0.84 -8.77
C GLU A 56 -13.33 1.53 -7.51
N ILE A 57 -12.17 2.17 -7.64
CA ILE A 57 -11.47 2.81 -6.52
C ILE A 57 -11.31 4.31 -6.75
N ASP A 58 -11.08 5.04 -5.65
CA ASP A 58 -10.64 6.42 -5.68
C ASP A 58 -9.13 6.43 -5.94
N PRO A 59 -8.65 6.90 -7.11
CA PRO A 59 -7.23 6.85 -7.46
C PRO A 59 -6.36 7.74 -6.55
N ASP A 60 -6.94 8.74 -5.89
CA ASP A 60 -6.20 9.59 -4.95
C ASP A 60 -5.81 8.85 -3.67
N THR A 61 -6.42 7.71 -3.40
CA THR A 61 -6.12 6.86 -2.24
C THR A 61 -5.25 5.65 -2.58
N LEU A 62 -4.81 5.52 -3.83
CA LEU A 62 -4.04 4.37 -4.29
C LEU A 62 -2.66 4.34 -3.63
N CYS A 63 -2.35 3.23 -2.97
CA CYS A 63 -1.10 3.01 -2.27
C CYS A 63 -0.49 1.68 -2.68
N GLN A 64 0.83 1.66 -2.82
CA GLN A 64 1.56 0.42 -3.12
C GLN A 64 2.08 -0.21 -1.84
N TYR A 65 2.04 -1.55 -1.78
CA TYR A 65 2.71 -2.31 -0.74
C TYR A 65 4.23 -2.17 -0.89
N THR A 66 4.92 -1.80 0.19
CA THR A 66 6.37 -1.62 0.17
C THR A 66 7.15 -2.93 0.01
N GLY A 67 6.51 -4.07 0.24
CA GLY A 67 7.17 -5.37 0.34
C GLY A 67 7.71 -5.67 1.73
N LEU A 68 7.57 -4.75 2.67
CA LEU A 68 8.07 -4.86 4.05
C LEU A 68 6.91 -4.99 5.02
N ASN A 69 7.15 -5.71 6.12
CA ASN A 69 6.19 -5.83 7.20
C ASN A 69 6.77 -5.22 8.48
N ASP A 70 5.90 -4.71 9.33
CA ASP A 70 6.29 -4.13 10.61
C ASP A 70 6.61 -5.20 11.66
N LYS A 71 6.94 -4.76 12.88
CA LYS A 71 7.28 -5.66 14.00
C LYS A 71 6.16 -6.65 14.37
N ASN A 72 4.90 -6.34 14.01
CA ASN A 72 3.75 -7.19 14.29
C ASN A 72 3.34 -8.06 13.09
N GLY A 73 4.12 -8.05 12.01
CA GLY A 73 3.81 -8.76 10.77
C GLY A 73 2.78 -8.07 9.88
N MET A 74 2.41 -6.83 10.19
CA MET A 74 1.49 -6.02 9.39
C MET A 74 2.20 -5.50 8.14
N LYS A 75 1.53 -5.58 6.99
CA LYS A 75 2.05 -4.99 5.75
C LYS A 75 2.23 -3.48 5.91
N ILE A 76 3.36 -2.98 5.41
CA ILE A 76 3.64 -1.54 5.38
C ILE A 76 3.32 -1.02 3.98
N TRP A 77 2.37 -0.07 3.91
CA TRP A 77 1.90 0.54 2.67
C TRP A 77 2.41 1.96 2.51
N GLU A 78 2.48 2.42 1.29
CA GLU A 78 2.66 3.85 0.98
C GLU A 78 1.60 4.67 1.74
N ASN A 79 2.00 5.80 2.31
CA ASN A 79 1.17 6.68 3.15
C ASN A 79 0.77 6.11 4.52
N ASP A 80 1.30 4.96 4.91
CA ASP A 80 1.17 4.52 6.30
C ASP A 80 1.94 5.45 7.24
N ILE A 81 1.43 5.55 8.46
CA ILE A 81 2.09 6.27 9.55
C ILE A 81 2.71 5.24 10.47
N LEU A 82 4.02 5.36 10.65
CA LEU A 82 4.81 4.45 11.48
C LEU A 82 5.27 5.14 12.75
N LYS A 83 5.18 4.41 13.85
CA LYS A 83 5.73 4.84 15.13
C LYS A 83 7.16 4.35 15.25
N CYS A 84 8.11 5.29 15.26
CA CYS A 84 9.53 5.07 15.48
C CYS A 84 10.08 6.34 16.16
N GLY A 85 9.81 6.49 17.45
CA GLY A 85 10.02 7.75 18.15
C GLY A 85 8.96 8.77 17.71
N VAL A 86 9.31 9.65 16.78
CA VAL A 86 8.34 10.57 16.14
C VAL A 86 7.61 9.83 15.02
N ASN A 87 6.29 10.06 14.92
CA ASN A 87 5.50 9.47 13.85
C ASN A 87 5.98 9.94 12.47
N SER A 88 6.08 9.00 11.55
CA SER A 88 6.64 9.21 10.21
C SER A 88 5.71 8.66 9.15
N VAL A 89 5.75 9.23 7.95
CA VAL A 89 4.98 8.78 6.79
C VAL A 89 5.85 7.96 5.85
N VAL A 90 5.32 6.84 5.37
CA VAL A 90 5.96 6.02 4.34
C VAL A 90 5.77 6.71 3.00
N VAL A 91 6.87 7.03 2.33
CA VAL A 91 6.87 7.73 1.04
C VAL A 91 7.77 7.04 0.03
N TRP A 92 7.42 7.16 -1.25
CA TRP A 92 8.31 6.78 -2.34
C TRP A 92 9.23 7.95 -2.66
N ASN A 93 10.53 7.78 -2.46
CA ASN A 93 11.51 8.80 -2.81
C ASN A 93 11.94 8.61 -4.26
N LYS A 94 11.46 9.48 -5.14
CA LYS A 94 11.71 9.40 -6.58
C LYS A 94 13.19 9.56 -6.95
N LYS A 95 13.92 10.37 -6.20
CA LYS A 95 15.33 10.66 -6.46
C LYS A 95 16.21 9.43 -6.29
N TYR A 96 15.90 8.63 -5.26
CA TYR A 96 16.68 7.44 -4.92
C TYR A 96 15.98 6.13 -5.26
N ALA A 97 14.77 6.19 -5.85
CA ALA A 97 13.95 5.02 -6.20
C ALA A 97 13.83 4.05 -5.01
N SER A 98 13.44 4.58 -3.86
CA SER A 98 13.44 3.83 -2.61
C SER A 98 12.27 4.22 -1.72
N TRP A 99 11.78 3.24 -0.93
CA TRP A 99 10.84 3.50 0.13
C TRP A 99 11.57 4.13 1.32
N CYS A 100 10.99 5.22 1.85
CA CYS A 100 11.58 6.01 2.92
C CYS A 100 10.55 6.40 3.96
N LEU A 101 11.04 6.83 5.12
CA LEU A 101 10.24 7.48 6.15
C LEU A 101 10.48 8.99 6.12
N ARG A 102 9.40 9.75 6.07
CA ARG A 102 9.43 11.22 6.10
C ARG A 102 8.81 11.74 7.39
N LYS A 103 9.60 12.55 8.12
CA LYS A 103 9.16 13.23 9.33
C LYS A 103 8.92 14.69 9.03
N LYS A 104 7.90 15.29 9.66
CA LYS A 104 7.38 16.63 9.32
C LYS A 104 8.43 17.75 9.31
N ARG A 105 9.44 17.69 10.20
CA ARG A 105 10.45 18.75 10.32
C ARG A 105 11.85 18.32 9.90
N TRP A 106 11.98 17.17 9.28
CA TRP A 106 13.27 16.68 8.84
C TRP A 106 13.54 17.09 7.39
N LEU A 107 14.79 17.46 7.13
CA LEU A 107 15.25 17.86 5.79
C LEU A 107 15.45 16.67 4.86
N TYR A 108 15.70 15.50 5.42
CA TYR A 108 16.02 14.30 4.66
C TYR A 108 15.15 13.13 5.07
N ASP A 109 14.79 12.30 4.07
CA ASP A 109 14.09 11.05 4.32
C ASP A 109 15.03 10.01 4.90
N GLN A 110 14.50 9.13 5.76
CA GLN A 110 15.23 7.97 6.29
C GLN A 110 14.95 6.75 5.42
N PHE A 111 15.99 6.01 5.04
CA PHE A 111 15.88 4.82 4.21
C PHE A 111 15.66 3.58 5.07
N PHE A 112 14.70 2.72 4.64
CA PHE A 112 14.54 1.41 5.24
C PHE A 112 15.77 0.55 4.98
N GLY A 113 16.23 -0.17 6.03
CA GLY A 113 17.40 -1.02 5.96
C GLY A 113 18.74 -0.30 6.17
N ASP A 114 18.72 1.02 6.22
CA ASP A 114 19.91 1.84 6.50
C ASP A 114 19.76 2.57 7.84
N SER A 115 18.80 3.48 7.92
CA SER A 115 18.57 4.29 9.12
C SER A 115 17.52 3.70 10.05
N VAL A 116 16.66 2.86 9.55
CA VAL A 116 15.55 2.24 10.30
C VAL A 116 15.26 0.86 9.74
N GLU A 117 15.02 -0.10 10.63
CA GLU A 117 14.63 -1.46 10.24
C GLU A 117 13.11 -1.64 10.34
N PRO A 118 12.49 -2.36 9.38
CA PRO A 118 11.04 -2.58 9.43
C PRO A 118 10.59 -3.30 10.71
N GLU A 119 11.42 -4.19 11.25
CA GLU A 119 11.15 -4.95 12.47
C GLU A 119 11.07 -4.08 13.74
N ASP A 120 11.54 -2.85 13.66
CA ASP A 120 11.57 -1.94 14.81
C ASP A 120 10.45 -0.91 14.79
N VAL A 121 9.60 -0.92 13.77
CA VAL A 121 8.52 0.05 13.62
C VAL A 121 7.15 -0.60 13.69
N GLU A 122 6.14 0.22 13.99
CA GLU A 122 4.75 -0.20 14.10
C GLU A 122 3.84 0.68 13.25
N VAL A 123 3.00 0.06 12.42
CA VAL A 123 1.94 0.78 11.69
C VAL A 123 0.87 1.21 12.70
N VAL A 124 0.65 2.51 12.81
CA VAL A 124 -0.34 3.08 13.75
C VAL A 124 -1.53 3.73 13.04
N GLY A 125 -1.47 3.88 11.73
CA GLY A 125 -2.52 4.47 10.92
C GLY A 125 -2.02 4.81 9.53
N ASN A 126 -2.74 5.67 8.84
CA ASN A 126 -2.35 6.18 7.53
C ASN A 126 -2.79 7.64 7.36
N THR A 127 -2.25 8.31 6.34
CA THR A 127 -2.49 9.75 6.14
C THR A 127 -3.93 10.08 5.77
N PHE A 128 -4.70 9.13 5.24
CA PHE A 128 -6.09 9.35 4.85
C PHE A 128 -7.05 9.26 6.02
N ASP A 129 -6.87 8.24 6.87
CA ASP A 129 -7.79 7.97 7.99
C ASP A 129 -7.35 8.63 9.30
N ASN A 130 -6.03 8.86 9.46
CA ASN A 130 -5.45 9.30 10.75
C ASN A 130 -4.48 10.48 10.59
N PRO A 131 -4.84 11.56 9.87
CA PRO A 131 -3.91 12.68 9.68
C PRO A 131 -3.50 13.37 10.98
N GLU A 132 -4.33 13.29 12.02
CA GLU A 132 -4.05 13.84 13.34
C GLU A 132 -2.81 13.25 14.02
N LEU A 133 -2.43 12.02 13.65
CA LEU A 133 -1.22 11.39 14.20
C LEU A 133 0.07 12.06 13.76
N LEU A 134 0.01 12.91 12.73
CA LEU A 134 1.17 13.65 12.23
C LEU A 134 1.26 15.06 12.81
N GLU A 135 0.30 15.48 13.62
CA GLU A 135 0.35 16.78 14.25
C GLU A 135 1.46 16.81 15.30
N VAL A 136 2.32 17.82 15.19
CA VAL A 136 3.40 18.08 16.16
C VAL A 136 2.92 19.15 17.14
N ARG A 137 2.78 18.73 18.37
CA ARG A 137 2.45 19.65 19.48
C ARG A 137 3.69 20.39 19.95
#